data_3c2ab6701f685285c6a6f801d91d54a6
#
_entry.id   3c2ab6701f685285c6a6f801d91d54a6
#
_cell.length_a   1.000
_cell.length_b   1.000
_cell.length_c   1.000
_cell.angle_alpha   90.00
_cell.angle_beta   90.00
_cell.angle_gamma   90.00
#
_symmetry.space_group_name_H-M   'P 1'
#
loop_
_entity.id
_entity.type
_entity.pdbx_description
1 polymer ?
#
loop_
_entity_poly.entity_id
_entity_poly.type
_entity_poly.pdbx_seq_one_letter_code
_entity_poly.pdbx_strand_id
1 'polypeptide(L)'
;LSGNTTSFDGYGNQSKPRTRFGENTFGNCITFTIDGQENFRLMYEKMLQAKNSIYIANYDLDPELRLIRGKGDPQSFQMSDFIVSPCLSESDNGNDKKKNIHNGEYYTLQNLLIEKAKQKVDIKILVWEPRLIVRSFPLAKKRGLEGRAKKVESMRELAKHYGIEDHITIRLDSKAPTLTSGFHEKIAIIDNQIGFCGGQDLSQDKWDTSDHDFDNSLRDQDGEPWHDVNAMIKGPIIWDLIFHFNQRWIYSLTKDIKQVKKAKINSSGSFLSSSLSSSAALAPFTNRDNEGNIEISALRTWKQLKGNIGDKDDNEDDGDSSSSSSVRAWYDTMFRKAKHSIYIEDQFLFQDKIITQILVKRLEEEQDLKVITVGPMEPNLPGFFFSILSKESINDINNNLAALRKAGKNRVRTYCLISQHSAIKQKRKQIYVHSKIMITDDRWIIIGSANTDRDGFNDSTEFDLGITSETLAQQLRAKLWREHLKEYISSNNNINLKDFNKGFEAWDKVANDNGKRVQKGESIQGHIYYYNFEEMNFPPPYTDAKGGNKFRFF
;
A
#
# COMPACT_ATOMS: atom_id res chain seq x y z
N LEU A 1 -33.36 -3.77 -5.21
CA LEU A 1 -34.19 -4.00 -4.02
C LEU A 1 -34.58 -5.47 -3.96
N SER A 2 -33.73 -6.32 -3.42
CA SER A 2 -34.14 -7.60 -2.81
C SER A 2 -33.10 -7.87 -1.71
N GLY A 3 -33.55 -7.61 -0.47
CA GLY A 3 -32.76 -7.90 0.72
C GLY A 3 -32.61 -9.40 0.88
N ASN A 4 -31.43 -9.90 0.87
CA ASN A 4 -31.10 -11.20 1.40
C ASN A 4 -30.72 -11.02 2.87
N THR A 5 -31.71 -11.17 3.73
CA THR A 5 -31.53 -11.42 5.15
C THR A 5 -30.81 -12.74 5.33
N THR A 6 -29.65 -12.73 5.92
CA THR A 6 -28.96 -13.93 6.40
C THR A 6 -29.80 -14.54 7.52
N SER A 7 -30.50 -15.64 7.21
CA SER A 7 -31.15 -16.47 8.21
C SER A 7 -30.07 -17.19 9.02
N PHE A 8 -29.99 -16.91 10.31
CA PHE A 8 -29.35 -17.81 11.27
C PHE A 8 -30.22 -19.08 11.37
N ASP A 9 -29.62 -20.23 11.07
CA ASP A 9 -30.25 -21.48 11.46
C ASP A 9 -30.08 -21.61 12.99
N GLY A 10 -31.14 -22.01 13.67
CA GLY A 10 -31.22 -22.05 15.14
C GLY A 10 -30.34 -23.11 15.82
N TYR A 11 -29.31 -23.57 15.16
CA TYR A 11 -28.30 -24.49 15.68
C TYR A 11 -26.93 -23.88 15.37
N GLY A 12 -26.38 -23.12 16.24
CA GLY A 12 -25.03 -22.57 16.35
C GLY A 12 -23.90 -23.02 15.40
N ASN A 13 -24.23 -23.42 14.19
CA ASN A 13 -23.26 -23.73 13.15
C ASN A 13 -22.79 -22.44 12.53
N GLN A 14 -21.55 -22.11 12.80
CA GLN A 14 -20.83 -21.01 12.17
C GLN A 14 -20.98 -21.14 10.65
N SER A 15 -21.62 -20.15 10.03
CA SER A 15 -21.64 -20.03 8.58
C SER A 15 -20.21 -20.07 8.06
N LYS A 16 -19.94 -20.92 7.08
CA LYS A 16 -18.62 -21.00 6.41
C LYS A 16 -18.17 -19.60 6.04
N PRO A 17 -16.92 -19.24 6.32
CA PRO A 17 -16.40 -17.94 5.91
C PRO A 17 -16.56 -17.79 4.40
N ARG A 18 -17.30 -16.79 3.96
CA ARG A 18 -17.41 -16.42 2.57
C ARG A 18 -16.10 -15.78 2.16
N THR A 19 -15.41 -16.36 1.20
CA THR A 19 -14.18 -15.85 0.63
C THR A 19 -14.43 -15.35 -0.79
N ARG A 20 -15.25 -14.31 -0.92
CA ARG A 20 -15.49 -13.67 -2.22
C ARG A 20 -14.87 -12.28 -2.21
N PHE A 21 -13.76 -12.14 -2.92
CA PHE A 21 -13.13 -10.84 -3.12
C PHE A 21 -14.08 -9.91 -3.88
N GLY A 22 -14.22 -8.67 -3.36
CA GLY A 22 -15.18 -7.69 -3.85
C GLY A 22 -16.52 -7.67 -3.11
N GLU A 23 -16.78 -8.64 -2.22
CA GLU A 23 -17.95 -8.59 -1.33
C GLU A 23 -17.65 -7.75 -0.08
N ASN A 24 -18.67 -7.07 0.43
CA ASN A 24 -18.57 -6.22 1.60
C ASN A 24 -18.65 -7.03 2.89
N THR A 25 -17.77 -6.73 3.83
CA THR A 25 -17.84 -7.20 5.22
C THR A 25 -18.16 -6.02 6.14
N PHE A 26 -18.92 -6.27 7.20
CA PHE A 26 -19.34 -5.26 8.17
C PHE A 26 -18.75 -5.57 9.55
N GLY A 27 -18.70 -4.58 10.43
CA GLY A 27 -18.14 -4.75 11.78
C GLY A 27 -16.61 -4.66 11.81
N ASN A 28 -16.01 -4.03 10.82
CA ASN A 28 -14.57 -3.84 10.77
C ASN A 28 -14.14 -2.54 11.44
N CYS A 29 -12.88 -2.55 11.89
CA CYS A 29 -12.17 -1.40 12.41
C CYS A 29 -10.94 -1.13 11.56
N ILE A 30 -10.59 0.15 11.39
CA ILE A 30 -9.45 0.56 10.58
C ILE A 30 -8.70 1.72 11.24
N THR A 31 -7.38 1.70 11.11
CA THR A 31 -6.46 2.79 11.43
C THR A 31 -5.61 3.05 10.20
N PHE A 32 -5.60 4.28 9.71
CA PHE A 32 -4.69 4.68 8.64
C PHE A 32 -3.38 5.21 9.22
N THR A 33 -2.28 4.82 8.59
CA THR A 33 -0.94 5.34 8.86
C THR A 33 -0.38 6.00 7.62
N ILE A 34 0.29 7.12 7.80
CA ILE A 34 0.94 7.88 6.74
C ILE A 34 2.44 7.81 6.99
N ASP A 35 3.17 7.48 5.94
CA ASP A 35 4.61 7.30 5.92
C ASP A 35 5.19 6.20 6.83
N GLY A 36 6.47 5.94 6.61
CA GLY A 36 7.17 4.85 7.25
C GLY A 36 7.24 4.98 8.77
N GLN A 37 7.36 6.19 9.29
CA GLN A 37 7.46 6.40 10.73
C GLN A 37 6.19 5.93 11.46
N GLU A 38 5.01 6.34 11.01
CA GLU A 38 3.75 5.90 11.61
C GLU A 38 3.53 4.39 11.41
N ASN A 39 3.72 3.90 10.18
CA ASN A 39 3.41 2.53 9.82
C ASN A 39 4.34 1.51 10.50
N PHE A 40 5.64 1.68 10.40
CA PHE A 40 6.59 0.73 10.97
C PHE A 40 6.53 0.71 12.49
N ARG A 41 6.28 1.86 13.11
CA ARG A 41 6.08 1.91 14.55
C ARG A 41 4.84 1.15 14.98
N LEU A 42 3.70 1.38 14.33
CA LEU A 42 2.46 0.67 14.67
C LEU A 42 2.61 -0.84 14.44
N MET A 43 3.27 -1.24 13.34
CA MET A 43 3.60 -2.64 13.09
C MET A 43 4.49 -3.23 14.20
N TYR A 44 5.55 -2.50 14.61
CA TYR A 44 6.42 -2.92 15.71
C TYR A 44 5.63 -3.18 16.99
N GLU A 45 4.79 -2.23 17.40
CA GLU A 45 3.99 -2.32 18.62
C GLU A 45 3.05 -3.53 18.60
N LYS A 46 2.39 -3.78 17.46
CA LYS A 46 1.46 -4.90 17.33
C LYS A 46 2.19 -6.25 17.22
N MET A 47 3.31 -6.33 16.50
CA MET A 47 4.13 -7.54 16.44
C MET A 47 4.78 -7.87 17.80
N LEU A 48 5.18 -6.85 18.57
CA LEU A 48 5.72 -7.05 19.93
C LEU A 48 4.69 -7.70 20.86
N GLN A 49 3.40 -7.40 20.68
CA GLN A 49 2.29 -7.95 21.44
C GLN A 49 1.83 -9.34 20.96
N ALA A 50 2.31 -9.80 19.79
CA ALA A 50 1.92 -11.10 19.22
C ALA A 50 2.16 -12.26 20.19
N LYS A 51 1.17 -13.16 20.29
CA LYS A 51 1.20 -14.33 21.19
C LYS A 51 1.19 -15.65 20.44
N ASN A 52 0.58 -15.71 19.25
CA ASN A 52 0.35 -16.94 18.53
C ASN A 52 1.04 -16.99 17.16
N SER A 53 0.89 -15.92 16.34
CA SER A 53 1.37 -15.96 14.97
C SER A 53 1.70 -14.58 14.40
N ILE A 54 2.69 -14.56 13.49
CA ILE A 54 3.00 -13.40 12.62
C ILE A 54 3.19 -13.92 11.20
N TYR A 55 2.32 -13.53 10.28
CA TYR A 55 2.43 -13.90 8.87
C TYR A 55 2.65 -12.67 8.03
N ILE A 56 3.65 -12.70 7.15
CA ILE A 56 4.04 -11.57 6.29
C ILE A 56 4.13 -12.06 4.85
N ALA A 57 3.47 -11.36 3.92
CA ALA A 57 3.76 -11.47 2.50
C ALA A 57 4.10 -10.08 1.96
N ASN A 58 5.29 -9.94 1.40
CA ASN A 58 5.80 -8.63 1.00
C ASN A 58 6.62 -8.74 -0.28
N TYR A 59 6.51 -7.69 -1.12
CA TYR A 59 7.27 -7.60 -2.36
C TYR A 59 8.76 -7.45 -2.12
N ASP A 60 9.14 -6.59 -1.15
CA ASP A 60 10.51 -6.43 -0.68
C ASP A 60 10.58 -6.46 0.84
N LEU A 61 11.57 -7.15 1.40
CA LEU A 61 11.75 -7.27 2.83
C LEU A 61 13.22 -7.16 3.20
N ASP A 62 13.52 -6.22 4.08
CA ASP A 62 14.83 -6.07 4.69
C ASP A 62 14.78 -6.52 6.16
N PRO A 63 15.46 -7.60 6.52
CA PRO A 63 15.53 -8.05 7.91
C PRO A 63 16.13 -7.01 8.86
N GLU A 64 17.05 -6.20 8.36
CA GLU A 64 17.71 -5.15 9.13
C GLU A 64 16.90 -3.84 9.20
N LEU A 65 15.68 -3.82 8.61
CA LEU A 65 14.78 -2.68 8.70
C LEU A 65 14.62 -2.25 10.16
N ARG A 66 15.03 -1.03 10.45
CA ARG A 66 14.78 -0.40 11.75
C ARG A 66 13.35 0.11 11.79
N LEU A 67 12.49 -0.59 12.52
CA LEU A 67 11.09 -0.24 12.70
C LEU A 67 10.92 1.01 13.57
N ILE A 68 11.87 1.25 14.47
CA ILE A 68 11.98 2.46 15.31
C ILE A 68 13.38 3.03 15.16
N ARG A 69 13.49 4.33 14.93
CA ARG A 69 14.76 5.00 14.59
C ARG A 69 15.15 6.05 15.63
N GLY A 70 15.98 5.63 16.59
CA GLY A 70 16.73 6.53 17.48
C GLY A 70 15.89 7.36 18.47
N LYS A 71 16.55 8.32 19.13
CA LYS A 71 15.94 9.19 20.15
C LYS A 71 15.01 10.26 19.58
N GLY A 72 15.11 10.55 18.28
CA GLY A 72 14.25 11.51 17.59
C GLY A 72 12.93 10.89 17.10
N ASP A 73 12.81 9.56 17.12
CA ASP A 73 11.57 8.87 16.81
C ASP A 73 10.67 8.93 18.07
N PRO A 74 9.45 9.49 18.00
CA PRO A 74 8.61 9.65 19.17
C PRO A 74 8.42 8.33 19.91
N GLN A 75 8.62 8.34 21.22
CA GLN A 75 8.53 7.11 22.03
C GLN A 75 7.09 6.56 22.12
N SER A 76 6.11 7.36 21.77
CA SER A 76 4.70 6.94 21.67
C SER A 76 3.92 7.89 20.78
N PHE A 77 3.21 7.35 19.80
CA PHE A 77 2.11 8.04 19.17
C PHE A 77 0.89 7.93 20.08
N GLN A 78 0.11 9.01 20.18
CA GLN A 78 -1.23 8.93 20.76
C GLN A 78 -2.19 8.42 19.68
N MET A 79 -3.26 7.70 20.08
CA MET A 79 -4.27 7.27 19.10
C MET A 79 -4.90 8.47 18.37
N SER A 80 -4.88 9.65 18.97
CA SER A 80 -5.29 10.90 18.33
C SER A 80 -4.43 11.33 17.14
N ASP A 81 -3.22 10.79 17.01
CA ASP A 81 -2.32 11.10 15.90
C ASP A 81 -2.72 10.34 14.62
N PHE A 82 -3.50 9.26 14.78
CA PHE A 82 -4.00 8.44 13.68
C PHE A 82 -5.43 8.79 13.28
N ILE A 83 -5.81 8.46 12.06
CA ILE A 83 -7.21 8.40 11.66
C ILE A 83 -7.72 7.02 12.00
N VAL A 84 -8.60 6.94 12.97
CA VAL A 84 -9.07 5.70 13.58
C VAL A 84 -10.59 5.63 13.49
N SER A 85 -11.10 4.46 13.11
CA SER A 85 -12.54 4.22 13.23
C SER A 85 -12.97 4.14 14.70
N PRO A 86 -14.21 4.52 15.04
CA PRO A 86 -14.67 4.62 16.43
C PRO A 86 -14.57 3.34 17.27
N CYS A 87 -14.43 2.19 16.64
CA CYS A 87 -14.37 0.88 17.32
C CYS A 87 -13.02 0.51 17.94
N LEU A 88 -11.99 1.34 17.76
CA LEU A 88 -10.72 1.12 18.42
C LEU A 88 -10.67 1.99 19.67
N SER A 89 -11.01 1.39 20.82
CA SER A 89 -10.97 2.08 22.10
C SER A 89 -9.53 2.24 22.62
N GLU A 90 -9.33 3.22 23.53
CA GLU A 90 -8.04 3.42 24.22
C GLU A 90 -7.57 2.19 25.03
N SER A 91 -8.46 1.24 25.33
CA SER A 91 -8.12 -0.02 25.99
C SER A 91 -7.29 -0.97 25.11
N ASP A 92 -7.31 -0.78 23.78
CA ASP A 92 -6.41 -1.47 22.84
C ASP A 92 -4.98 -0.90 22.88
N ASN A 93 -4.80 0.25 23.47
CA ASN A 93 -3.50 0.76 23.91
C ASN A 93 -3.17 0.05 25.22
N GLY A 94 -2.48 -1.08 25.12
CA GLY A 94 -2.05 -1.79 26.31
C GLY A 94 -1.50 -0.80 27.34
N ASN A 95 -2.32 -0.51 28.36
CA ASN A 95 -1.91 0.11 29.61
C ASN A 95 -1.01 -0.85 30.40
N ASP A 96 -0.25 -1.67 29.67
CA ASP A 96 0.89 -2.34 30.23
C ASP A 96 1.90 -1.26 30.58
N LYS A 97 1.86 -0.91 31.87
CA LYS A 97 2.85 -0.09 32.56
C LYS A 97 4.16 -0.16 31.81
N LYS A 98 4.65 0.98 31.32
CA LYS A 98 5.98 1.22 30.76
C LYS A 98 6.99 0.16 31.22
N LYS A 99 6.91 -1.03 30.67
CA LYS A 99 8.03 -1.95 30.67
C LYS A 99 9.01 -1.26 29.76
N ASN A 100 10.09 -0.79 30.33
CA ASN A 100 11.22 -0.20 29.68
C ASN A 100 11.40 -0.90 28.35
N ILE A 101 11.07 -0.20 27.25
CA ILE A 101 11.38 -0.64 25.90
C ILE A 101 12.89 -0.78 25.92
N HIS A 102 13.35 -2.02 25.85
CA HIS A 102 14.71 -2.46 26.10
C HIS A 102 15.70 -1.64 25.27
N ASN A 103 16.85 -1.36 25.85
CA ASN A 103 18.07 -0.78 25.29
C ASN A 103 18.29 -1.06 23.79
N GLY A 104 17.59 -0.41 22.89
CA GLY A 104 17.90 -0.29 21.46
C GLY A 104 18.10 -1.56 20.61
N GLU A 105 18.18 -2.75 21.22
CA GLU A 105 18.58 -3.99 20.55
C GLU A 105 17.51 -4.65 19.68
N TYR A 106 16.22 -4.37 19.94
CA TYR A 106 15.10 -5.05 19.25
C TYR A 106 14.36 -4.19 18.23
N TYR A 107 14.92 -3.05 17.86
CA TYR A 107 14.25 -2.13 16.93
C TYR A 107 14.28 -2.58 15.46
N THR A 108 15.06 -3.60 15.12
CA THR A 108 15.05 -4.18 13.77
C THR A 108 14.00 -5.27 13.64
N LEU A 109 13.45 -5.38 12.42
CA LEU A 109 12.47 -6.42 12.09
C LEU A 109 13.00 -7.82 12.45
N GLN A 110 14.25 -8.11 12.07
CA GLN A 110 14.91 -9.38 12.34
C GLN A 110 14.96 -9.69 13.83
N ASN A 111 15.44 -8.77 14.66
CA ASN A 111 15.57 -9.01 16.09
C ASN A 111 14.21 -9.21 16.76
N LEU A 112 13.20 -8.43 16.36
CA LEU A 112 11.83 -8.60 16.83
C LEU A 112 11.28 -9.99 16.49
N LEU A 113 11.43 -10.44 15.25
CA LEU A 113 10.94 -11.74 14.81
C LEU A 113 11.66 -12.91 15.50
N ILE A 114 12.99 -12.82 15.68
CA ILE A 114 13.77 -13.82 16.44
C ILE A 114 13.26 -13.91 17.88
N GLU A 115 13.05 -12.78 18.53
CA GLU A 115 12.55 -12.76 19.93
C GLU A 115 11.14 -13.37 20.02
N LYS A 116 10.27 -13.09 19.06
CA LYS A 116 8.92 -13.69 19.01
C LYS A 116 8.98 -15.20 18.73
N ALA A 117 9.88 -15.64 17.85
CA ALA A 117 10.09 -17.07 17.59
C ALA A 117 10.61 -17.82 18.84
N LYS A 118 11.52 -17.22 19.63
CA LYS A 118 11.96 -17.76 20.94
C LYS A 118 10.78 -17.89 21.93
N GLN A 119 9.78 -17.02 21.82
CA GLN A 119 8.53 -17.10 22.58
C GLN A 119 7.52 -18.10 21.99
N LYS A 120 7.91 -18.88 20.98
CA LYS A 120 7.11 -19.89 20.26
C LYS A 120 5.96 -19.33 19.43
N VAL A 121 6.05 -18.07 19.01
CA VAL A 121 5.14 -17.50 18.01
C VAL A 121 5.43 -18.12 16.65
N ASP A 122 4.38 -18.60 15.95
CA ASP A 122 4.50 -19.18 14.60
C ASP A 122 4.68 -18.06 13.57
N ILE A 123 5.85 -17.99 12.95
CA ILE A 123 6.21 -16.91 12.01
C ILE A 123 6.36 -17.47 10.60
N LYS A 124 5.61 -16.93 9.66
CA LYS A 124 5.66 -17.28 8.24
C LYS A 124 5.87 -16.05 7.38
N ILE A 125 6.93 -16.09 6.58
CA ILE A 125 7.30 -14.97 5.73
C ILE A 125 7.39 -15.42 4.28
N LEU A 126 6.70 -14.72 3.39
CA LEU A 126 6.75 -14.85 1.94
C LEU A 126 7.34 -13.58 1.35
N VAL A 127 8.42 -13.73 0.59
CA VAL A 127 9.06 -12.62 -0.11
C VAL A 127 9.06 -12.92 -1.61
N TRP A 128 8.66 -11.97 -2.41
CA TRP A 128 8.77 -12.11 -3.86
C TRP A 128 10.23 -12.13 -4.29
N GLU A 129 10.52 -12.99 -5.24
CA GLU A 129 11.83 -13.11 -5.85
C GLU A 129 11.69 -13.12 -7.38
N PRO A 130 12.40 -12.23 -8.09
CA PRO A 130 12.35 -12.27 -9.54
C PRO A 130 12.90 -13.58 -10.08
N ARG A 131 12.37 -14.05 -11.21
CA ARG A 131 12.85 -15.28 -11.86
C ARG A 131 14.34 -15.20 -12.18
N LEU A 132 15.04 -16.35 -12.18
CA LEU A 132 16.47 -16.46 -12.42
C LEU A 132 16.93 -15.73 -13.71
N ILE A 133 16.12 -15.78 -14.76
CA ILE A 133 16.42 -15.07 -16.02
C ILE A 133 16.48 -13.55 -15.82
N VAL A 134 15.64 -13.00 -14.98
CA VAL A 134 15.62 -11.56 -14.65
C VAL A 134 16.83 -11.20 -13.79
N ARG A 135 17.24 -12.08 -12.88
CA ARG A 135 18.41 -11.87 -12.02
C ARG A 135 19.74 -11.87 -12.77
N SER A 136 19.82 -12.58 -13.90
CA SER A 136 21.04 -12.64 -14.71
C SER A 136 21.36 -11.34 -15.45
N PHE A 137 20.43 -10.39 -15.51
CA PHE A 137 20.70 -9.09 -16.12
C PHE A 137 21.59 -8.22 -15.22
N PRO A 138 22.62 -7.54 -15.77
CA PRO A 138 23.57 -6.72 -14.99
C PRO A 138 22.91 -5.67 -14.08
N LEU A 139 21.72 -5.24 -14.43
CA LEU A 139 20.94 -4.24 -13.70
C LEU A 139 20.13 -4.79 -12.54
N ALA A 140 19.76 -6.06 -12.55
CA ALA A 140 19.21 -6.73 -11.39
C ALA A 140 20.24 -6.73 -10.24
N LYS A 141 21.53 -6.89 -10.56
CA LYS A 141 22.65 -6.75 -9.63
C LYS A 141 22.72 -5.36 -9.00
N LYS A 142 22.61 -4.32 -9.83
CA LYS A 142 22.73 -2.92 -9.37
C LYS A 142 21.61 -2.49 -8.42
N ARG A 143 20.46 -3.19 -8.41
CA ARG A 143 19.27 -2.88 -7.61
C ARG A 143 19.07 -3.76 -6.39
N GLY A 144 20.08 -4.55 -6.01
CA GLY A 144 19.96 -5.40 -4.82
C GLY A 144 18.95 -6.55 -4.95
N LEU A 145 18.38 -6.82 -6.14
CA LEU A 145 17.51 -7.98 -6.34
C LEU A 145 18.22 -9.31 -6.05
N GLU A 146 19.53 -9.37 -6.26
CA GLU A 146 20.36 -10.49 -5.77
C GLU A 146 20.49 -10.49 -4.24
N GLY A 147 20.34 -9.34 -3.60
CA GLY A 147 20.45 -9.20 -2.15
C GLY A 147 19.31 -9.85 -1.38
N ARG A 148 18.10 -9.94 -1.96
CA ARG A 148 16.93 -10.53 -1.28
C ARG A 148 17.18 -11.99 -0.86
N ALA A 149 17.70 -12.80 -1.77
CA ALA A 149 18.04 -14.18 -1.44
C ALA A 149 19.06 -14.28 -0.31
N LYS A 150 20.10 -13.43 -0.31
CA LYS A 150 21.10 -13.36 0.76
C LYS A 150 20.51 -12.92 2.08
N LYS A 151 19.65 -11.90 2.08
CA LYS A 151 18.95 -11.42 3.28
C LYS A 151 18.06 -12.50 3.90
N VAL A 152 17.31 -13.23 3.06
CA VAL A 152 16.48 -14.36 3.52
C VAL A 152 17.35 -15.50 4.06
N GLU A 153 18.45 -15.81 3.40
CA GLU A 153 19.36 -16.88 3.87
C GLU A 153 20.01 -16.50 5.20
N SER A 154 20.45 -15.26 5.36
CA SER A 154 20.96 -14.76 6.64
C SER A 154 19.95 -14.94 7.79
N MET A 155 18.67 -14.67 7.55
CA MET A 155 17.63 -14.92 8.57
C MET A 155 17.45 -16.42 8.87
N ARG A 156 17.56 -17.30 7.87
CA ARG A 156 17.48 -18.74 8.08
C ARG A 156 18.68 -19.25 8.89
N GLU A 157 19.87 -18.76 8.59
CA GLU A 157 21.09 -19.09 9.37
C GLU A 157 20.95 -18.65 10.84
N LEU A 158 20.40 -17.45 11.07
CA LEU A 158 20.11 -16.98 12.43
C LEU A 158 19.06 -17.83 13.13
N ALA A 159 17.99 -18.23 12.44
CA ALA A 159 16.98 -19.12 13.00
C ALA A 159 17.61 -20.45 13.45
N LYS A 160 18.47 -21.01 12.61
CA LYS A 160 19.23 -22.22 12.93
C LYS A 160 20.21 -22.01 14.10
N HIS A 161 20.93 -20.89 14.11
CA HIS A 161 21.85 -20.56 15.19
C HIS A 161 21.16 -20.50 16.57
N TYR A 162 19.92 -19.98 16.60
CA TYR A 162 19.12 -19.87 17.82
C TYR A 162 18.25 -21.10 18.10
N GLY A 163 18.21 -22.13 17.23
CA GLY A 163 17.38 -23.31 17.37
C GLY A 163 15.88 -23.03 17.35
N ILE A 164 15.45 -22.11 16.49
CA ILE A 164 14.04 -21.64 16.38
C ILE A 164 13.41 -21.92 15.02
N GLU A 165 13.99 -22.81 14.20
CA GLU A 165 13.53 -23.12 12.85
C GLU A 165 12.10 -23.65 12.82
N ASP A 166 11.68 -24.30 13.90
CA ASP A 166 10.31 -24.81 14.03
C ASP A 166 9.27 -23.68 14.21
N HIS A 167 9.73 -22.48 14.55
CA HIS A 167 8.87 -21.33 14.81
C HIS A 167 8.98 -20.20 13.77
N ILE A 168 9.96 -20.25 12.87
CA ILE A 168 10.11 -19.25 11.80
C ILE A 168 10.40 -19.91 10.47
N THR A 169 9.52 -19.73 9.51
CA THR A 169 9.69 -20.23 8.14
C THR A 169 9.67 -19.08 7.15
N ILE A 170 10.74 -18.95 6.36
CA ILE A 170 10.87 -17.88 5.37
C ILE A 170 11.00 -18.50 3.99
N ARG A 171 10.23 -18.00 3.03
CA ARG A 171 10.21 -18.48 1.64
C ARG A 171 10.40 -17.37 0.65
N LEU A 172 11.18 -17.67 -0.39
CA LEU A 172 11.25 -16.86 -1.59
C LEU A 172 10.31 -17.46 -2.64
N ASP A 173 9.48 -16.63 -3.24
CA ASP A 173 8.56 -17.07 -4.27
C ASP A 173 8.85 -16.39 -5.61
N SER A 174 9.39 -17.17 -6.56
CA SER A 174 9.74 -16.74 -7.92
C SER A 174 8.72 -17.16 -8.98
N LYS A 175 7.52 -17.58 -8.59
CA LYS A 175 6.51 -18.17 -9.48
C LYS A 175 5.51 -17.16 -10.07
N ALA A 176 5.84 -15.87 -10.07
CA ALA A 176 4.99 -14.87 -10.69
C ALA A 176 4.58 -15.28 -12.13
N PRO A 177 3.34 -15.00 -12.57
CA PRO A 177 2.78 -15.54 -13.83
C PRO A 177 3.54 -15.13 -15.07
N THR A 178 4.05 -13.92 -15.13
CA THR A 178 4.83 -13.38 -16.27
C THR A 178 6.26 -13.02 -15.86
N LEU A 179 7.09 -12.60 -16.78
CA LEU A 179 8.45 -12.11 -16.49
C LEU A 179 8.44 -10.73 -15.82
N THR A 180 7.42 -9.94 -16.09
CA THR A 180 7.26 -8.57 -15.59
C THR A 180 6.40 -8.49 -14.33
N SER A 181 5.48 -9.44 -14.13
CA SER A 181 4.61 -9.47 -12.96
C SER A 181 5.35 -9.87 -11.68
N GLY A 182 4.84 -9.38 -10.56
CA GLY A 182 5.35 -9.68 -9.23
C GLY A 182 4.25 -10.18 -8.28
N PHE A 183 4.67 -10.73 -7.17
CA PHE A 183 3.82 -10.86 -6.00
C PHE A 183 3.97 -9.54 -5.23
N HIS A 184 3.11 -8.58 -5.58
CA HIS A 184 3.32 -7.19 -5.21
C HIS A 184 2.53 -6.77 -3.96
N GLU A 185 1.79 -7.70 -3.36
CA GLU A 185 1.10 -7.47 -2.09
C GLU A 185 2.08 -7.11 -0.96
N LYS A 186 1.63 -6.25 -0.04
CA LYS A 186 2.32 -5.86 1.18
C LYS A 186 1.35 -6.01 2.34
N ILE A 187 1.37 -7.20 2.94
CA ILE A 187 0.45 -7.57 4.01
C ILE A 187 1.19 -8.17 5.20
N ALA A 188 0.66 -7.92 6.40
CA ALA A 188 1.05 -8.63 7.61
C ALA A 188 -0.20 -8.99 8.42
N ILE A 189 -0.17 -10.15 9.06
CA ILE A 189 -1.27 -10.67 9.88
C ILE A 189 -0.70 -11.08 11.23
N ILE A 190 -1.28 -10.59 12.31
CA ILE A 190 -0.84 -10.84 13.66
C ILE A 190 -1.97 -11.51 14.44
N ASP A 191 -1.67 -12.68 15.01
CA ASP A 191 -2.58 -13.49 15.83
C ASP A 191 -3.93 -13.80 15.18
N ASN A 192 -4.01 -13.74 13.84
CA ASN A 192 -5.26 -13.84 13.07
C ASN A 192 -6.34 -12.80 13.47
N GLN A 193 -5.95 -11.70 14.08
CA GLN A 193 -6.85 -10.66 14.59
C GLN A 193 -6.55 -9.27 14.05
N ILE A 194 -5.30 -8.99 13.71
CA ILE A 194 -4.84 -7.71 13.21
C ILE A 194 -4.22 -7.94 11.84
N GLY A 195 -4.60 -7.12 10.87
CA GLY A 195 -4.01 -7.11 9.54
C GLY A 195 -3.39 -5.75 9.21
N PHE A 196 -2.35 -5.75 8.41
CA PHE A 196 -1.78 -4.57 7.76
C PHE A 196 -1.84 -4.75 6.26
N CYS A 197 -2.18 -3.67 5.55
CA CYS A 197 -2.24 -3.62 4.10
C CYS A 197 -1.96 -2.19 3.62
N GLY A 198 -1.25 -2.04 2.51
CA GLY A 198 -0.96 -0.72 1.93
C GLY A 198 0.11 -0.76 0.86
N GLY A 199 0.69 0.40 0.56
CA GLY A 199 1.71 0.55 -0.47
C GLY A 199 3.13 0.23 -0.01
N GLN A 200 3.39 0.24 1.31
CA GLN A 200 4.73 0.28 1.85
C GLN A 200 5.42 -1.07 1.98
N ASP A 201 6.57 -1.21 1.30
CA ASP A 201 7.46 -2.34 1.48
C ASP A 201 8.21 -2.28 2.82
N LEU A 202 8.55 -3.45 3.37
CA LEU A 202 9.34 -3.59 4.59
C LEU A 202 10.84 -3.43 4.30
N SER A 203 11.23 -2.28 3.76
CA SER A 203 12.60 -1.95 3.38
C SER A 203 13.08 -0.68 4.07
N GLN A 204 14.40 -0.61 4.37
CA GLN A 204 15.00 0.51 5.10
C GLN A 204 14.86 1.84 4.38
N ASP A 205 15.00 1.84 3.05
CA ASP A 205 14.92 3.00 2.17
C ASP A 205 13.50 3.55 1.97
N LYS A 206 12.48 2.88 2.57
CA LYS A 206 11.07 3.29 2.52
C LYS A 206 10.60 4.04 3.76
N TRP A 207 11.48 4.22 4.73
CA TRP A 207 11.15 4.97 5.95
C TRP A 207 11.29 6.47 5.72
N ASP A 208 10.28 7.22 6.08
CA ASP A 208 10.31 8.68 6.18
C ASP A 208 9.32 9.17 7.24
N THR A 209 9.36 10.46 7.50
CA THR A 209 8.39 11.19 8.34
C THR A 209 7.51 12.07 7.46
N SER A 210 6.33 12.44 7.94
CA SER A 210 5.41 13.36 7.24
C SER A 210 6.01 14.77 7.03
N ASP A 211 7.18 15.05 7.61
CA ASP A 211 7.91 16.28 7.34
C ASP A 211 8.68 16.24 6.02
N HIS A 212 9.03 15.06 5.55
CA HIS A 212 9.80 14.86 4.32
C HIS A 212 11.02 15.78 4.20
N ASP A 213 11.71 16.04 5.32
CA ASP A 213 12.86 16.93 5.33
C ASP A 213 13.89 16.50 4.29
N PHE A 214 14.49 17.47 3.60
CA PHE A 214 15.48 17.20 2.57
C PHE A 214 16.65 16.36 3.10
N ASP A 215 17.14 16.69 4.28
CA ASP A 215 18.23 15.98 5.00
C ASP A 215 17.71 15.50 6.35
N ASN A 216 16.99 14.37 6.36
CA ASN A 216 16.55 13.75 7.60
C ASN A 216 17.64 12.77 8.09
N SER A 217 18.24 13.06 9.24
CA SER A 217 19.34 12.25 9.82
C SER A 217 18.90 10.84 10.27
N LEU A 218 17.60 10.58 10.38
CA LEU A 218 17.05 9.27 10.72
C LEU A 218 16.83 8.42 9.46
N ARG A 219 16.78 9.02 8.29
CA ARG A 219 16.69 8.31 7.02
C ARG A 219 18.04 7.65 6.71
N ASP A 220 18.04 6.52 6.01
CA ASP A 220 19.27 5.88 5.58
C ASP A 220 20.06 6.78 4.61
N GLN A 221 21.40 6.61 4.56
CA GLN A 221 22.29 7.52 3.82
C GLN A 221 21.90 7.74 2.36
N ASP A 222 21.37 6.70 1.71
CA ASP A 222 20.90 6.73 0.32
C ASP A 222 19.37 6.88 0.20
N GLY A 223 18.68 7.07 1.34
CA GLY A 223 17.21 7.20 1.39
C GLY A 223 16.76 8.57 0.85
N GLU A 224 15.84 8.54 -0.11
CA GLU A 224 15.14 9.74 -0.57
C GLU A 224 13.87 9.98 0.27
N PRO A 225 13.34 11.21 0.30
CA PRO A 225 12.02 11.45 0.87
C PRO A 225 10.98 10.53 0.25
N TRP A 226 10.18 9.85 1.09
CA TRP A 226 9.28 8.78 0.66
C TRP A 226 7.89 8.95 1.27
N HIS A 227 6.87 8.95 0.43
CA HIS A 227 5.48 9.06 0.86
C HIS A 227 4.69 7.80 0.54
N ASP A 228 4.02 7.25 1.57
CA ASP A 228 3.19 6.06 1.44
C ASP A 228 2.03 6.05 2.44
N VAL A 229 0.95 5.36 2.11
CA VAL A 229 -0.24 5.25 2.96
C VAL A 229 -0.57 3.78 3.20
N ASN A 230 -0.89 3.44 4.46
CA ASN A 230 -1.20 2.08 4.87
C ASN A 230 -2.39 2.04 5.81
N ALA A 231 -2.92 0.84 6.01
CA ALA A 231 -4.02 0.58 6.91
C ALA A 231 -3.71 -0.60 7.84
N MET A 232 -3.99 -0.42 9.12
CA MET A 232 -4.18 -1.52 10.07
C MET A 232 -5.67 -1.80 10.19
N ILE A 233 -6.06 -3.06 10.12
CA ILE A 233 -7.45 -3.51 10.14
C ILE A 233 -7.69 -4.56 11.23
N LYS A 234 -8.91 -4.58 11.76
CA LYS A 234 -9.46 -5.62 12.64
C LYS A 234 -10.88 -5.94 12.19
N GLY A 235 -11.39 -7.09 12.59
CA GLY A 235 -12.76 -7.48 12.29
C GLY A 235 -12.89 -8.56 11.22
N PRO A 236 -14.08 -8.79 10.68
CA PRO A 236 -14.34 -9.88 9.74
C PRO A 236 -13.48 -9.89 8.47
N ILE A 237 -13.00 -8.74 8.00
CA ILE A 237 -12.12 -8.61 6.85
C ILE A 237 -10.80 -9.39 6.99
N ILE A 238 -10.37 -9.68 8.22
CA ILE A 238 -9.15 -10.45 8.49
C ILE A 238 -9.19 -11.83 7.85
N TRP A 239 -10.37 -12.43 7.74
CA TRP A 239 -10.52 -13.75 7.10
C TRP A 239 -10.13 -13.74 5.63
N ASP A 240 -10.45 -12.68 4.90
CA ASP A 240 -10.07 -12.55 3.49
C ASP A 240 -8.55 -12.37 3.37
N LEU A 241 -7.94 -11.63 4.29
CA LEU A 241 -6.49 -11.46 4.34
C LEU A 241 -5.76 -12.76 4.67
N ILE A 242 -6.25 -13.53 5.66
CA ILE A 242 -5.74 -14.86 6.01
C ILE A 242 -5.90 -15.82 4.82
N PHE A 243 -7.05 -15.79 4.16
CA PHE A 243 -7.32 -16.64 3.00
C PHE A 243 -6.35 -16.33 1.85
N HIS A 244 -6.15 -15.05 1.56
CA HIS A 244 -5.20 -14.59 0.55
C HIS A 244 -3.78 -15.09 0.89
N PHE A 245 -3.30 -14.84 2.11
CA PHE A 245 -1.99 -15.31 2.57
C PHE A 245 -1.84 -16.82 2.42
N ASN A 246 -2.83 -17.60 2.85
CA ASN A 246 -2.80 -19.06 2.79
C ASN A 246 -2.75 -19.57 1.34
N GLN A 247 -3.53 -18.97 0.43
CA GLN A 247 -3.43 -19.30 -1.00
C GLN A 247 -2.02 -19.05 -1.54
N ARG A 248 -1.42 -17.89 -1.21
CA ARG A 248 -0.05 -17.53 -1.59
C ARG A 248 0.97 -18.51 -0.99
N TRP A 249 0.81 -18.86 0.29
CA TRP A 249 1.68 -19.80 0.98
C TRP A 249 1.67 -21.18 0.33
N ILE A 250 0.49 -21.73 0.06
CA ILE A 250 0.33 -23.02 -0.61
C ILE A 250 0.90 -22.96 -2.03
N TYR A 251 0.63 -21.88 -2.76
CA TYR A 251 1.15 -21.67 -4.10
C TYR A 251 2.69 -21.70 -4.13
N SER A 252 3.34 -21.13 -3.14
CA SER A 252 4.79 -21.15 -3.00
C SER A 252 5.37 -22.56 -2.78
N LEU A 253 4.59 -23.49 -2.23
CA LEU A 253 4.99 -24.88 -1.97
C LEU A 253 4.97 -25.78 -3.19
N THR A 254 4.05 -25.53 -4.11
CA THR A 254 3.77 -26.43 -5.22
C THR A 254 4.76 -26.26 -6.34
N LYS A 255 5.48 -27.32 -6.69
CA LYS A 255 6.31 -27.38 -7.91
C LYS A 255 5.48 -27.58 -9.17
N ASP A 256 4.24 -28.05 -9.00
CA ASP A 256 3.34 -28.37 -10.12
C ASP A 256 1.89 -28.01 -9.72
N ILE A 257 1.23 -27.28 -10.60
CA ILE A 257 -0.18 -26.86 -10.46
C ILE A 257 -1.12 -28.07 -10.32
N LYS A 258 -0.74 -29.25 -10.86
CA LYS A 258 -1.49 -30.49 -10.70
C LYS A 258 -1.56 -30.99 -9.25
N GLN A 259 -0.58 -30.68 -8.40
CA GLN A 259 -0.58 -31.06 -7.00
C GLN A 259 -1.52 -30.16 -6.17
N VAL A 260 -1.66 -28.92 -6.55
CA VAL A 260 -2.64 -28.00 -5.93
C VAL A 260 -4.07 -28.49 -6.18
N LYS A 261 -4.37 -29.04 -7.36
CA LYS A 261 -5.69 -29.64 -7.69
C LYS A 261 -6.02 -30.89 -6.86
N LYS A 262 -5.03 -31.59 -6.30
CA LYS A 262 -5.26 -32.76 -5.43
C LYS A 262 -5.40 -32.41 -3.95
N ALA A 263 -4.98 -31.24 -3.50
CA ALA A 263 -5.29 -30.76 -2.17
C ALA A 263 -6.78 -30.39 -2.14
N LYS A 264 -7.63 -31.39 -1.89
CA LYS A 264 -9.06 -31.14 -1.71
C LYS A 264 -9.24 -30.12 -0.61
N ILE A 265 -9.88 -29.01 -0.94
CA ILE A 265 -10.50 -28.11 0.02
C ILE A 265 -11.58 -28.94 0.70
N ASN A 266 -11.27 -29.52 1.85
CA ASN A 266 -12.30 -30.14 2.64
C ASN A 266 -13.30 -29.06 3.03
N SER A 267 -14.57 -29.35 2.75
CA SER A 267 -15.72 -28.48 2.99
C SER A 267 -15.90 -28.02 4.45
N SER A 268 -14.98 -28.42 5.34
CA SER A 268 -14.99 -28.12 6.78
C SER A 268 -14.10 -26.94 7.19
N GLY A 269 -13.49 -26.19 6.24
CA GLY A 269 -12.62 -25.05 6.61
C GLY A 269 -11.29 -25.43 7.30
N SER A 270 -11.05 -26.70 7.58
CA SER A 270 -9.78 -27.18 8.12
C SER A 270 -8.76 -27.41 6.99
N PHE A 271 -8.34 -26.31 6.39
CA PHE A 271 -7.42 -26.34 5.27
C PHE A 271 -6.04 -26.53 5.81
N LEU A 272 -5.58 -27.24 6.62
CA LEU A 272 -4.16 -27.24 7.01
C LEU A 272 -3.81 -28.11 8.23
N SER A 273 -4.34 -29.32 8.26
CA SER A 273 -3.93 -30.23 9.36
C SER A 273 -2.50 -30.78 9.22
N SER A 274 -1.78 -30.48 8.14
CA SER A 274 -0.43 -31.06 7.97
C SER A 274 0.70 -30.09 7.65
N SER A 275 0.43 -28.79 7.51
CA SER A 275 1.50 -27.79 7.25
C SER A 275 1.34 -26.46 7.98
N LEU A 276 0.21 -26.20 8.63
CA LEU A 276 0.05 -25.22 9.68
C LEU A 276 -0.15 -26.03 10.96
N SER A 277 0.69 -25.82 11.97
CA SER A 277 0.61 -26.56 13.22
C SER A 277 -0.85 -26.61 13.70
N SER A 278 -1.28 -27.80 14.12
CA SER A 278 -2.63 -28.12 14.59
C SER A 278 -3.11 -27.32 15.81
N SER A 279 -2.30 -26.39 16.31
CA SER A 279 -2.61 -25.52 17.45
C SER A 279 -3.20 -24.16 17.09
N ALA A 280 -3.18 -23.77 15.82
CA ALA A 280 -3.91 -22.59 15.35
C ALA A 280 -5.31 -22.98 14.85
N ALA A 281 -6.06 -23.74 15.64
CA ALA A 281 -7.51 -23.73 15.52
C ALA A 281 -7.90 -22.26 15.68
N LEU A 282 -8.42 -21.66 14.58
CA LEU A 282 -8.94 -20.31 14.55
C LEU A 282 -9.83 -20.16 15.78
N ALA A 283 -9.32 -19.42 16.78
CA ALA A 283 -10.16 -19.07 17.90
C ALA A 283 -11.43 -18.44 17.31
N PRO A 284 -12.62 -18.94 17.68
CA PRO A 284 -13.83 -18.36 17.16
C PRO A 284 -13.74 -16.87 17.44
N PHE A 285 -13.95 -16.06 16.40
CA PHE A 285 -14.10 -14.63 16.54
C PHE A 285 -15.27 -14.45 17.50
N THR A 286 -14.96 -14.27 18.77
CA THR A 286 -16.00 -13.91 19.74
C THR A 286 -16.45 -12.55 19.29
N ASN A 287 -17.68 -12.46 18.86
CA ASN A 287 -18.41 -11.26 18.52
C ASN A 287 -18.36 -10.32 19.75
N ARG A 288 -17.21 -9.72 19.99
CA ARG A 288 -17.08 -8.62 20.93
C ARG A 288 -17.29 -7.36 20.10
N ASP A 289 -18.46 -6.84 20.31
CA ASP A 289 -18.82 -5.48 20.05
C ASP A 289 -18.92 -5.09 18.56
N ASN A 290 -20.17 -5.01 18.11
CA ASN A 290 -20.65 -4.27 16.94
C ASN A 290 -20.31 -2.75 17.02
N GLU A 291 -19.16 -2.38 17.56
CA GLU A 291 -18.78 -0.98 17.74
C GLU A 291 -18.18 -0.36 16.48
N GLY A 292 -17.77 -1.16 15.50
CA GLY A 292 -17.26 -0.67 14.25
C GLY A 292 -18.14 -1.06 13.08
N ASN A 293 -18.97 -0.15 12.61
CA ASN A 293 -19.79 -0.35 11.42
C ASN A 293 -19.06 0.07 10.14
N ILE A 294 -17.76 -0.23 10.01
CA ILE A 294 -17.07 0.08 8.77
C ILE A 294 -17.28 -1.06 7.78
N GLU A 295 -17.80 -0.69 6.63
CA GLU A 295 -17.96 -1.56 5.47
C GLU A 295 -16.64 -1.62 4.71
N ILE A 296 -16.03 -2.81 4.63
CA ILE A 296 -14.77 -3.04 3.93
C ILE A 296 -14.92 -4.24 3.00
N SER A 297 -14.43 -4.09 1.78
CA SER A 297 -14.27 -5.17 0.80
C SER A 297 -12.79 -5.51 0.65
N ALA A 298 -12.44 -6.76 0.72
CA ALA A 298 -11.14 -7.22 0.26
C ALA A 298 -11.13 -7.26 -1.27
N LEU A 299 -10.16 -6.61 -1.86
CA LEU A 299 -9.97 -6.55 -3.31
C LEU A 299 -8.65 -7.21 -3.66
N ARG A 300 -8.59 -7.87 -4.79
CA ARG A 300 -7.32 -8.43 -5.27
C ARG A 300 -7.22 -8.42 -6.79
N THR A 301 -6.00 -8.37 -7.27
CA THR A 301 -5.63 -8.84 -8.59
C THR A 301 -4.89 -10.15 -8.43
N TRP A 302 -5.34 -11.15 -9.17
CA TRP A 302 -4.70 -12.46 -9.18
C TRP A 302 -4.79 -13.05 -10.57
N LYS A 303 -3.69 -13.07 -11.28
CA LYS A 303 -3.66 -13.74 -12.58
C LYS A 303 -3.69 -15.24 -12.38
N GLN A 304 -4.74 -15.88 -12.86
CA GLN A 304 -4.81 -17.33 -12.86
C GLN A 304 -3.79 -17.89 -13.87
N LEU A 305 -2.88 -18.72 -13.37
CA LEU A 305 -2.19 -19.65 -14.29
C LEU A 305 -3.25 -20.66 -14.75
N LYS A 306 -3.40 -20.89 -16.07
CA LYS A 306 -4.33 -21.87 -16.63
C LYS A 306 -4.25 -23.18 -15.82
N GLY A 307 -5.31 -23.47 -15.06
CA GLY A 307 -5.39 -24.66 -14.22
C GLY A 307 -5.56 -24.44 -12.71
N ASN A 308 -5.80 -23.22 -12.23
CA ASN A 308 -5.96 -22.92 -10.80
C ASN A 308 -7.29 -23.40 -10.20
N ILE A 309 -7.18 -23.69 -8.90
CA ILE A 309 -8.21 -24.28 -8.06
C ILE A 309 -9.13 -23.19 -7.55
N GLY A 310 -10.42 -23.43 -7.63
CA GLY A 310 -11.36 -22.93 -6.65
C GLY A 310 -12.44 -21.95 -7.06
N ASP A 311 -12.39 -21.34 -8.22
CA ASP A 311 -13.51 -20.57 -8.73
C ASP A 311 -14.27 -21.43 -9.77
N LYS A 312 -15.11 -22.35 -9.29
CA LYS A 312 -16.14 -23.00 -10.10
C LYS A 312 -17.41 -22.15 -10.01
N ASP A 313 -17.42 -21.08 -10.72
CA ASP A 313 -18.59 -20.56 -11.40
C ASP A 313 -18.22 -20.38 -12.88
N ASP A 314 -17.56 -21.42 -13.42
CA ASP A 314 -17.21 -21.49 -14.82
C ASP A 314 -18.31 -22.19 -15.58
N ASN A 315 -19.25 -21.40 -16.03
CA ASN A 315 -19.85 -21.64 -17.32
C ASN A 315 -19.22 -20.64 -18.28
N GLU A 316 -18.52 -21.25 -19.27
CA GLU A 316 -18.25 -20.73 -20.60
C GLU A 316 -16.84 -20.24 -20.91
N ASP A 317 -16.37 -20.95 -21.75
CA ASP A 317 -15.61 -20.97 -22.97
C ASP A 317 -15.72 -19.65 -23.77
N ASP A 318 -15.10 -18.60 -23.23
CA ASP A 318 -14.78 -17.44 -24.04
C ASP A 318 -13.28 -17.21 -24.03
N GLY A 319 -12.69 -17.36 -25.21
CA GLY A 319 -11.27 -17.40 -25.52
C GLY A 319 -10.41 -16.20 -25.09
N ASP A 320 -10.77 -15.53 -24.00
CA ASP A 320 -10.00 -14.48 -23.38
C ASP A 320 -9.66 -14.87 -21.93
N SER A 321 -8.38 -15.03 -21.63
CA SER A 321 -7.86 -15.33 -20.31
C SER A 321 -8.09 -14.13 -19.38
N SER A 322 -9.34 -13.94 -18.94
CA SER A 322 -9.73 -12.85 -18.05
C SER A 322 -9.09 -13.06 -16.67
N SER A 323 -8.11 -12.23 -16.36
CA SER A 323 -7.67 -12.03 -14.99
C SER A 323 -8.85 -11.43 -14.21
N SER A 324 -9.35 -12.11 -13.20
CA SER A 324 -10.37 -11.55 -12.31
C SER A 324 -9.70 -10.53 -11.38
N SER A 325 -9.79 -9.24 -11.71
CA SER A 325 -9.32 -8.17 -10.84
C SER A 325 -10.50 -7.43 -10.22
N SER A 326 -10.80 -7.73 -8.97
CA SER A 326 -11.77 -6.95 -8.21
C SER A 326 -11.27 -5.54 -7.89
N VAL A 327 -9.94 -5.32 -7.89
CA VAL A 327 -9.32 -3.99 -7.80
C VAL A 327 -9.77 -3.12 -8.98
N ARG A 328 -9.57 -3.61 -10.21
CA ARG A 328 -9.97 -2.89 -11.42
C ARG A 328 -11.48 -2.62 -11.45
N ALA A 329 -12.29 -3.62 -11.09
CA ALA A 329 -13.74 -3.48 -11.03
C ALA A 329 -14.18 -2.41 -10.03
N TRP A 330 -13.46 -2.25 -8.91
CA TRP A 330 -13.69 -1.18 -7.95
C TRP A 330 -13.40 0.19 -8.56
N TYR A 331 -12.22 0.38 -9.17
CA TYR A 331 -11.87 1.63 -9.85
C TYR A 331 -12.89 2.01 -10.91
N ASP A 332 -13.27 1.07 -11.78
CA ASP A 332 -14.32 1.29 -12.81
C ASP A 332 -15.62 1.75 -12.17
N THR A 333 -16.08 1.04 -11.14
CA THR A 333 -17.32 1.37 -10.44
C THR A 333 -17.27 2.76 -9.80
N MET A 334 -16.18 3.11 -9.12
CA MET A 334 -16.06 4.39 -8.44
C MET A 334 -15.94 5.54 -9.43
N PHE A 335 -15.22 5.37 -10.54
CA PHE A 335 -15.15 6.39 -11.58
C PHE A 335 -16.51 6.67 -12.20
N ARG A 336 -17.30 5.62 -12.50
CA ARG A 336 -18.66 5.79 -13.04
C ARG A 336 -19.63 6.44 -12.05
N LYS A 337 -19.43 6.26 -10.75
CA LYS A 337 -20.26 6.83 -9.68
C LYS A 337 -19.84 8.24 -9.25
N ALA A 338 -18.61 8.64 -9.51
CA ALA A 338 -18.05 9.92 -9.07
C ALA A 338 -18.89 11.10 -9.57
N LYS A 339 -19.24 12.03 -8.68
CA LYS A 339 -20.04 13.24 -9.00
C LYS A 339 -19.30 14.53 -8.66
N HIS A 340 -18.55 14.55 -7.58
CA HIS A 340 -18.03 15.80 -7.02
C HIS A 340 -16.51 15.84 -6.98
N SER A 341 -15.88 14.75 -6.53
CA SER A 341 -14.46 14.78 -6.25
C SER A 341 -13.77 13.42 -6.40
N ILE A 342 -12.56 13.45 -6.94
CA ILE A 342 -11.63 12.33 -6.90
C ILE A 342 -10.27 12.86 -6.47
N TYR A 343 -9.68 12.22 -5.46
CA TYR A 343 -8.31 12.40 -5.04
C TYR A 343 -7.55 11.09 -5.21
N ILE A 344 -6.43 11.11 -5.92
CA ILE A 344 -5.61 9.92 -6.18
C ILE A 344 -4.14 10.24 -5.90
N GLU A 345 -3.50 9.35 -5.17
CA GLU A 345 -2.04 9.24 -5.11
C GLU A 345 -1.64 7.88 -5.66
N ASP A 346 -0.73 7.87 -6.63
CA ASP A 346 -0.29 6.63 -7.26
C ASP A 346 1.10 6.77 -7.89
N GLN A 347 1.87 5.70 -7.80
CA GLN A 347 3.23 5.63 -8.36
C GLN A 347 3.25 5.69 -9.90
N PHE A 348 2.24 5.13 -10.56
CA PHE A 348 2.13 5.02 -12.03
C PHE A 348 0.84 5.67 -12.56
N LEU A 349 0.58 6.90 -12.16
CA LEU A 349 -0.62 7.68 -12.44
C LEU A 349 -1.25 7.37 -13.80
N PHE A 350 -2.37 6.63 -13.78
CA PHE A 350 -3.17 6.37 -14.98
C PHE A 350 -2.41 5.74 -16.16
N GLN A 351 -1.44 4.87 -15.90
CA GLN A 351 -0.79 4.16 -17.00
C GLN A 351 -1.79 3.24 -17.74
N ASP A 352 -2.78 2.68 -17.05
CA ASP A 352 -3.84 1.88 -17.70
C ASP A 352 -4.80 2.78 -18.49
N LYS A 353 -4.79 2.59 -19.81
CA LYS A 353 -5.59 3.38 -20.75
C LYS A 353 -7.10 3.16 -20.58
N ILE A 354 -7.52 1.95 -20.20
CA ILE A 354 -8.95 1.61 -20.13
C ILE A 354 -9.60 2.35 -18.95
N ILE A 355 -8.98 2.29 -17.77
CA ILE A 355 -9.44 3.03 -16.59
C ILE A 355 -9.44 4.54 -16.85
N THR A 356 -8.40 5.02 -17.53
CA THR A 356 -8.31 6.45 -17.92
C THR A 356 -9.48 6.86 -18.82
N GLN A 357 -9.83 6.06 -19.81
CA GLN A 357 -10.97 6.35 -20.71
C GLN A 357 -12.32 6.40 -19.97
N ILE A 358 -12.50 5.58 -18.95
CA ILE A 358 -13.71 5.61 -18.11
C ILE A 358 -13.80 6.95 -17.37
N LEU A 359 -12.70 7.41 -16.78
CA LEU A 359 -12.67 8.70 -16.09
C LEU A 359 -12.80 9.89 -17.07
N VAL A 360 -12.19 9.81 -18.25
CA VAL A 360 -12.37 10.84 -19.31
C VAL A 360 -13.84 11.00 -19.64
N LYS A 361 -14.54 9.87 -19.93
CA LYS A 361 -15.96 9.90 -20.21
C LYS A 361 -16.76 10.49 -19.04
N ARG A 362 -16.43 10.12 -17.81
CA ARG A 362 -17.11 10.64 -16.61
C ARG A 362 -16.93 12.13 -16.44
N LEU A 363 -15.73 12.68 -16.72
CA LEU A 363 -15.45 14.11 -16.70
C LEU A 363 -16.23 14.90 -17.76
N GLU A 364 -16.55 14.27 -18.89
CA GLU A 364 -17.40 14.86 -19.94
C GLU A 364 -18.88 14.87 -19.53
N GLU A 365 -19.34 13.84 -18.78
CA GLU A 365 -20.71 13.71 -18.29
C GLU A 365 -20.97 14.62 -17.08
N GLU A 366 -20.06 14.65 -16.10
CA GLU A 366 -20.20 15.38 -14.83
C GLU A 366 -19.38 16.65 -14.83
N GLN A 367 -20.03 17.79 -15.02
CA GLN A 367 -19.35 19.10 -15.12
C GLN A 367 -18.84 19.64 -13.77
N ASP A 368 -19.35 19.14 -12.66
CA ASP A 368 -18.92 19.52 -11.30
C ASP A 368 -17.78 18.66 -10.75
N LEU A 369 -17.48 17.53 -11.41
CA LEU A 369 -16.44 16.60 -10.97
C LEU A 369 -15.05 17.23 -11.07
N LYS A 370 -14.35 17.31 -9.94
CA LYS A 370 -12.97 17.78 -9.83
C LYS A 370 -12.04 16.64 -9.46
N VAL A 371 -10.84 16.62 -10.03
CA VAL A 371 -9.85 15.57 -9.83
C VAL A 371 -8.51 16.18 -9.46
N ILE A 372 -7.95 15.71 -8.35
CA ILE A 372 -6.55 15.92 -7.97
C ILE A 372 -5.81 14.59 -8.08
N THR A 373 -4.70 14.58 -8.78
CA THR A 373 -3.80 13.44 -8.90
C THR A 373 -2.41 13.82 -8.41
N VAL A 374 -1.77 12.94 -7.66
CA VAL A 374 -0.43 13.14 -7.11
C VAL A 374 0.43 11.93 -7.42
N GLY A 375 1.60 12.14 -7.99
CA GLY A 375 2.52 11.05 -8.30
C GLY A 375 3.96 11.50 -8.48
N PRO A 376 4.90 10.56 -8.54
CA PRO A 376 6.30 10.88 -8.75
C PRO A 376 6.54 11.36 -10.18
N MET A 377 7.44 12.32 -10.34
CA MET A 377 7.87 12.79 -11.66
C MET A 377 8.61 11.71 -12.44
N GLU A 378 9.41 10.92 -11.73
CA GLU A 378 10.16 9.81 -12.28
C GLU A 378 9.79 8.53 -11.52
N PRO A 379 8.94 7.67 -12.08
CA PRO A 379 8.70 6.36 -11.50
C PRO A 379 10.02 5.58 -11.47
N ASN A 380 10.33 4.99 -10.33
CA ASN A 380 11.59 4.28 -10.09
C ASN A 380 11.54 2.90 -10.79
N LEU A 381 11.80 2.89 -12.10
CA LEU A 381 11.78 1.69 -12.92
C LEU A 381 13.18 1.08 -13.08
N PRO A 382 13.34 -0.24 -12.95
CA PRO A 382 14.64 -0.90 -13.01
C PRO A 382 15.22 -1.05 -14.42
N GLY A 383 16.33 -0.37 -14.69
CA GLY A 383 17.33 -0.82 -15.66
C GLY A 383 17.13 -0.62 -17.16
N PHE A 384 18.19 -0.90 -17.96
CA PHE A 384 18.25 -0.61 -19.41
C PHE A 384 17.18 -1.33 -20.25
N PHE A 385 16.89 -2.59 -19.98
CA PHE A 385 15.78 -3.29 -20.66
C PHE A 385 14.43 -2.66 -20.29
N PHE A 386 14.33 -2.16 -19.07
CA PHE A 386 13.20 -1.38 -18.58
C PHE A 386 13.28 0.10 -18.99
N SER A 387 14.40 0.61 -19.51
CA SER A 387 14.44 2.00 -19.99
C SER A 387 13.57 2.20 -21.23
N ILE A 388 13.40 1.17 -22.06
CA ILE A 388 12.47 1.20 -23.20
C ILE A 388 11.03 1.07 -22.70
N LEU A 389 10.77 0.10 -21.83
CA LEU A 389 9.48 -0.06 -21.17
C LEU A 389 9.13 1.14 -20.29
N SER A 390 10.13 1.76 -19.64
CA SER A 390 9.99 3.00 -18.86
C SER A 390 9.56 4.17 -19.71
N LYS A 391 10.14 4.34 -20.90
CA LYS A 391 9.76 5.41 -21.83
C LYS A 391 8.34 5.21 -22.33
N GLU A 392 7.96 3.99 -22.65
CA GLU A 392 6.60 3.66 -23.08
C GLU A 392 5.61 3.92 -21.93
N SER A 393 5.90 3.46 -20.73
CA SER A 393 5.09 3.69 -19.54
C SER A 393 4.93 5.18 -19.21
N ILE A 394 6.01 5.95 -19.27
CA ILE A 394 5.97 7.41 -19.05
C ILE A 394 5.17 8.10 -20.15
N ASN A 395 5.33 7.68 -21.40
CA ASN A 395 4.54 8.22 -22.49
C ASN A 395 3.05 7.91 -22.33
N ASP A 396 2.71 6.70 -21.90
CA ASP A 396 1.32 6.33 -21.60
C ASP A 396 0.74 7.19 -20.48
N ILE A 397 1.49 7.34 -19.37
CA ILE A 397 1.10 8.24 -18.25
C ILE A 397 0.84 9.66 -18.78
N ASN A 398 1.79 10.25 -19.51
CA ASN A 398 1.68 11.62 -20.00
C ASN A 398 0.51 11.79 -20.97
N ASN A 399 0.31 10.85 -21.90
CA ASN A 399 -0.80 10.87 -22.84
C ASN A 399 -2.15 10.76 -22.12
N ASN A 400 -2.25 9.88 -21.16
CA ASN A 400 -3.46 9.65 -20.37
C ASN A 400 -3.78 10.86 -19.47
N LEU A 401 -2.78 11.43 -18.80
CA LEU A 401 -2.95 12.66 -18.02
C LEU A 401 -3.34 13.85 -18.91
N ALA A 402 -2.78 13.96 -20.12
CA ALA A 402 -3.19 14.99 -21.09
C ALA A 402 -4.65 14.81 -21.53
N ALA A 403 -5.08 13.56 -21.75
CA ALA A 403 -6.48 13.27 -22.08
C ALA A 403 -7.42 13.65 -20.94
N LEU A 404 -7.08 13.34 -19.69
CA LEU A 404 -7.85 13.73 -18.50
C LEU A 404 -7.93 15.26 -18.36
N ARG A 405 -6.80 15.98 -18.52
CA ARG A 405 -6.78 17.46 -18.48
C ARG A 405 -7.60 18.07 -19.62
N LYS A 406 -7.57 17.48 -20.81
CA LYS A 406 -8.39 17.94 -21.95
C LYS A 406 -9.88 17.80 -21.66
N ALA A 407 -10.33 16.66 -21.11
CA ALA A 407 -11.73 16.42 -20.78
C ALA A 407 -12.20 17.28 -19.59
N GLY A 408 -11.41 17.34 -18.53
CA GLY A 408 -11.77 18.05 -17.29
C GLY A 408 -11.38 19.52 -17.27
N LYS A 409 -10.52 19.99 -18.20
CA LYS A 409 -10.03 21.38 -18.24
C LYS A 409 -9.44 21.80 -16.88
N ASN A 410 -9.91 22.93 -16.34
CA ASN A 410 -9.49 23.45 -15.03
C ASN A 410 -9.97 22.60 -13.83
N ARG A 411 -10.74 21.55 -14.05
CA ARG A 411 -11.24 20.64 -13.01
C ARG A 411 -10.29 19.47 -12.75
N VAL A 412 -9.28 19.24 -13.58
CA VAL A 412 -8.25 18.20 -13.39
C VAL A 412 -6.91 18.84 -13.13
N ARG A 413 -6.30 18.50 -12.02
CA ARG A 413 -4.99 18.99 -11.58
C ARG A 413 -4.08 17.81 -11.26
N THR A 414 -2.84 17.88 -11.75
CA THR A 414 -1.82 16.87 -11.52
C THR A 414 -0.62 17.51 -10.84
N TYR A 415 -0.19 16.92 -9.73
CA TYR A 415 0.90 17.42 -8.91
C TYR A 415 1.96 16.35 -8.65
N CYS A 416 3.16 16.80 -8.36
CA CYS A 416 4.21 16.03 -7.71
C CYS A 416 4.57 16.69 -6.37
N LEU A 417 5.29 15.95 -5.54
CA LEU A 417 5.74 16.43 -4.24
C LEU A 417 7.26 16.64 -4.26
N ILE A 418 7.70 17.74 -3.65
CA ILE A 418 9.11 18.11 -3.56
C ILE A 418 9.51 18.50 -2.15
N SER A 419 10.74 18.17 -1.77
CA SER A 419 11.42 18.63 -0.57
C SER A 419 12.56 19.56 -0.93
N GLN A 420 12.78 20.62 -0.14
CA GLN A 420 13.82 21.63 -0.38
C GLN A 420 14.80 21.68 0.79
N HIS A 421 16.08 21.76 0.46
CA HIS A 421 17.12 21.95 1.47
C HIS A 421 16.93 23.27 2.23
N SER A 422 16.97 23.22 3.56
CA SER A 422 16.69 24.37 4.42
C SER A 422 17.59 25.58 4.17
N ALA A 423 18.89 25.35 3.96
CA ALA A 423 19.88 26.42 3.73
C ALA A 423 20.13 26.71 2.24
N ILE A 424 20.11 25.71 1.35
CA ILE A 424 20.45 25.85 -0.07
C ILE A 424 19.18 25.71 -0.90
N LYS A 425 18.51 26.85 -1.16
CA LYS A 425 17.17 26.88 -1.80
C LYS A 425 17.12 26.29 -3.21
N GLN A 426 18.26 26.24 -3.90
CA GLN A 426 18.37 25.62 -5.23
C GLN A 426 18.40 24.09 -5.17
N LYS A 427 18.73 23.50 -4.00
CA LYS A 427 18.71 22.05 -3.82
C LYS A 427 17.32 21.58 -3.45
N ARG A 428 16.73 20.78 -4.30
CA ARG A 428 15.42 20.14 -4.11
C ARG A 428 15.50 18.68 -4.51
N LYS A 429 14.73 17.84 -3.86
CA LYS A 429 14.54 16.43 -4.16
C LYS A 429 13.08 16.16 -4.41
N GLN A 430 12.77 15.13 -5.18
CA GLN A 430 11.44 14.54 -5.22
C GLN A 430 11.13 13.93 -3.85
N ILE A 431 9.91 14.11 -3.35
CA ILE A 431 9.30 13.19 -2.41
C ILE A 431 8.67 12.10 -3.26
N TYR A 432 9.17 10.88 -3.11
CA TYR A 432 8.70 9.77 -3.94
C TYR A 432 7.34 9.29 -3.47
N VAL A 433 6.30 9.61 -4.23
CA VAL A 433 4.93 9.14 -3.96
C VAL A 433 4.83 7.69 -4.38
N HIS A 434 4.67 6.81 -3.39
CA HIS A 434 4.52 5.37 -3.57
C HIS A 434 3.18 4.84 -3.05
N SER A 435 2.39 5.69 -2.43
CA SER A 435 1.02 5.41 -2.02
C SER A 435 0.17 4.95 -3.22
N LYS A 436 -0.79 4.05 -2.97
CA LYS A 436 -1.81 3.62 -3.91
C LYS A 436 -3.14 3.80 -3.21
N ILE A 437 -3.65 5.02 -3.36
CA ILE A 437 -4.90 5.42 -2.70
C ILE A 437 -5.77 6.25 -3.64
N MET A 438 -7.07 5.99 -3.62
CA MET A 438 -8.07 6.84 -4.23
C MET A 438 -9.19 7.12 -3.24
N ILE A 439 -9.63 8.37 -3.18
CA ILE A 439 -10.78 8.80 -2.40
C ILE A 439 -11.78 9.47 -3.36
N THR A 440 -12.99 8.91 -3.43
CA THR A 440 -14.04 9.39 -4.34
C THR A 440 -15.21 9.95 -3.53
N ASP A 441 -15.63 11.19 -3.85
CA ASP A 441 -16.77 11.91 -3.26
C ASP A 441 -16.74 11.98 -1.72
N ASP A 442 -15.54 11.99 -1.11
CA ASP A 442 -15.34 11.89 0.34
C ASP A 442 -16.15 10.76 1.00
N ARG A 443 -16.33 9.64 0.29
CA ARG A 443 -17.16 8.52 0.72
C ARG A 443 -16.52 7.16 0.52
N TRP A 444 -15.86 6.95 -0.61
CA TRP A 444 -15.24 5.69 -0.97
C TRP A 444 -13.74 5.83 -1.00
N ILE A 445 -13.07 4.88 -0.38
CA ILE A 445 -11.61 4.80 -0.34
C ILE A 445 -11.20 3.46 -0.97
N ILE A 446 -10.17 3.46 -1.81
CA ILE A 446 -9.37 2.26 -2.07
C ILE A 446 -7.96 2.53 -1.60
N ILE A 447 -7.36 1.56 -0.92
CA ILE A 447 -5.98 1.60 -0.43
C ILE A 447 -5.39 0.20 -0.49
N GLY A 448 -4.17 0.09 -0.99
CA GLY A 448 -3.51 -1.21 -1.09
C GLY A 448 -2.20 -1.18 -1.83
N SER A 449 -1.90 -2.24 -2.55
CA SER A 449 -0.65 -2.42 -3.26
C SER A 449 -0.74 -2.19 -4.77
N ALA A 450 -1.95 -2.18 -5.34
CA ALA A 450 -2.16 -2.10 -6.78
C ALA A 450 -1.97 -0.68 -7.32
N ASN A 451 -1.04 -0.51 -8.26
CA ASN A 451 -0.92 0.71 -9.05
C ASN A 451 -2.03 0.81 -10.11
N THR A 452 -2.29 2.02 -10.59
CA THR A 452 -3.21 2.27 -11.72
C THR A 452 -2.56 1.96 -13.08
N ASP A 453 -1.86 0.84 -13.13
CA ASP A 453 -1.16 0.32 -14.29
C ASP A 453 -1.67 -1.07 -14.71
N ARG A 454 -1.14 -1.58 -15.81
CA ARG A 454 -1.52 -2.88 -16.33
C ARG A 454 -1.15 -4.01 -15.35
N ASP A 455 0.01 -3.93 -14.73
CA ASP A 455 0.49 -4.98 -13.83
C ASP A 455 -0.39 -5.04 -12.57
N GLY A 456 -0.73 -3.89 -11.98
CA GLY A 456 -1.61 -3.79 -10.82
C GLY A 456 -3.03 -4.30 -11.10
N PHE A 457 -3.53 -4.08 -12.31
CA PHE A 457 -4.89 -4.49 -12.66
C PHE A 457 -5.04 -5.88 -13.26
N ASN A 458 -3.96 -6.49 -13.81
CA ASN A 458 -4.11 -7.74 -14.56
C ASN A 458 -3.03 -8.79 -14.27
N ASP A 459 -1.79 -8.40 -14.04
CA ASP A 459 -0.65 -9.31 -14.18
C ASP A 459 0.04 -9.64 -12.85
N SER A 460 0.11 -8.70 -11.92
CA SER A 460 0.69 -8.90 -10.59
C SER A 460 -0.32 -9.50 -9.61
N THR A 461 0.15 -9.98 -8.47
CA THR A 461 -0.72 -10.31 -7.34
C THR A 461 -0.74 -9.12 -6.41
N GLU A 462 -1.93 -8.57 -6.20
CA GLU A 462 -2.17 -7.38 -5.37
C GLU A 462 -3.23 -7.68 -4.31
N PHE A 463 -3.19 -6.89 -3.23
CA PHE A 463 -4.21 -6.89 -2.21
C PHE A 463 -4.55 -5.46 -1.79
N ASP A 464 -5.82 -5.12 -1.87
CA ASP A 464 -6.34 -3.78 -1.60
C ASP A 464 -7.61 -3.86 -0.75
N LEU A 465 -7.96 -2.75 -0.13
CA LEU A 465 -9.17 -2.57 0.65
C LEU A 465 -10.05 -1.52 0.00
N GLY A 466 -11.29 -1.90 -0.31
CA GLY A 466 -12.33 -0.96 -0.68
C GLY A 466 -13.16 -0.61 0.56
N ILE A 467 -13.26 0.66 0.91
CA ILE A 467 -13.85 1.12 2.18
C ILE A 467 -14.95 2.12 1.89
N THR A 468 -16.12 1.95 2.54
CA THR A 468 -17.22 2.90 2.46
C THR A 468 -17.40 3.60 3.80
N SER A 469 -16.99 4.88 3.88
CA SER A 469 -17.16 5.72 5.08
C SER A 469 -16.92 7.19 4.75
N GLU A 470 -17.94 8.01 4.84
CA GLU A 470 -17.81 9.46 4.58
C GLU A 470 -16.87 10.14 5.60
N THR A 471 -17.01 9.80 6.86
CA THR A 471 -16.18 10.37 7.92
C THR A 471 -14.69 10.06 7.72
N LEU A 472 -14.37 8.78 7.48
CA LEU A 472 -12.98 8.35 7.32
C LEU A 472 -12.37 8.89 6.02
N ALA A 473 -13.13 8.88 4.93
CA ALA A 473 -12.68 9.40 3.64
C ALA A 473 -12.31 10.88 3.72
N GLN A 474 -13.18 11.69 4.32
CA GLN A 474 -12.93 13.11 4.51
C GLN A 474 -11.75 13.38 5.45
N GLN A 475 -11.66 12.63 6.56
CA GLN A 475 -10.56 12.79 7.52
C GLN A 475 -9.21 12.41 6.89
N LEU A 476 -9.16 11.29 6.17
CA LEU A 476 -7.92 10.81 5.52
C LEU A 476 -7.46 11.80 4.46
N ARG A 477 -8.35 12.24 3.57
CA ARG A 477 -8.02 13.26 2.58
C ARG A 477 -7.53 14.56 3.23
N ALA A 478 -8.22 15.01 4.29
CA ALA A 478 -7.83 16.24 4.97
C ALA A 478 -6.47 16.11 5.71
N LYS A 479 -6.12 14.93 6.23
CA LYS A 479 -4.80 14.67 6.86
C LYS A 479 -3.71 14.67 5.79
N LEU A 480 -3.88 13.97 4.68
CA LEU A 480 -2.95 13.96 3.55
C LEU A 480 -2.73 15.38 2.99
N TRP A 481 -3.79 16.11 2.78
CA TRP A 481 -3.69 17.48 2.29
C TRP A 481 -3.01 18.43 3.28
N ARG A 482 -3.19 18.21 4.58
CA ARG A 482 -2.49 19.00 5.62
C ARG A 482 -0.99 18.77 5.57
N GLU A 483 -0.57 17.53 5.37
CA GLU A 483 0.83 17.15 5.19
C GLU A 483 1.44 17.84 3.96
N HIS A 484 0.79 17.73 2.82
CA HIS A 484 1.32 18.30 1.57
C HIS A 484 1.32 19.81 1.51
N LEU A 485 0.35 20.47 2.17
CA LEU A 485 0.22 21.93 2.22
C LEU A 485 1.05 22.59 3.34
N LYS A 486 1.37 21.86 4.42
CA LYS A 486 2.25 22.29 5.55
C LYS A 486 2.18 23.79 5.93
N GLU A 487 3.30 24.50 5.72
CA GLU A 487 3.47 25.90 6.12
C GLU A 487 2.42 26.84 5.52
N TYR A 488 1.86 26.47 4.37
CA TYR A 488 0.78 27.26 3.79
C TYR A 488 -0.46 27.28 4.69
N ILE A 489 -0.79 26.14 5.33
CA ILE A 489 -1.91 26.07 6.27
C ILE A 489 -1.59 26.87 7.54
N SER A 490 -0.37 26.74 8.06
CA SER A 490 0.06 27.46 9.27
C SER A 490 0.00 28.98 9.08
N SER A 491 0.25 29.44 7.85
CA SER A 491 0.19 30.86 7.48
C SER A 491 -1.22 31.35 7.15
N ASN A 492 -2.17 30.44 6.92
CA ASN A 492 -3.54 30.73 6.50
C ASN A 492 -4.56 29.96 7.37
N ASN A 493 -4.66 30.32 8.65
CA ASN A 493 -5.42 29.64 9.71
C ASN A 493 -6.90 29.30 9.41
N ASN A 494 -7.44 29.71 8.25
CA ASN A 494 -8.86 29.60 7.92
C ASN A 494 -9.18 28.61 6.78
N ILE A 495 -8.21 27.80 6.33
CA ILE A 495 -8.50 26.85 5.24
C ILE A 495 -9.21 25.63 5.84
N ASN A 496 -10.48 25.49 5.53
CA ASN A 496 -11.23 24.30 5.87
C ASN A 496 -10.91 23.17 4.86
N LEU A 497 -9.95 22.33 5.17
CA LEU A 497 -9.55 21.18 4.32
C LEU A 497 -10.64 20.08 4.24
N LYS A 498 -11.65 20.11 5.09
CA LYS A 498 -12.82 19.22 4.94
C LYS A 498 -13.67 19.61 3.73
N ASP A 499 -13.64 20.88 3.33
CA ASP A 499 -14.27 21.35 2.11
C ASP A 499 -13.33 21.06 0.92
N PHE A 500 -13.72 20.13 0.05
CA PHE A 500 -12.92 19.74 -1.09
C PHE A 500 -12.62 20.93 -2.01
N ASN A 501 -13.59 21.79 -2.28
CA ASN A 501 -13.41 22.92 -3.21
C ASN A 501 -12.39 23.94 -2.70
N LYS A 502 -12.46 24.27 -1.39
CA LYS A 502 -11.47 25.17 -0.77
C LYS A 502 -10.07 24.58 -0.77
N GLY A 503 -9.97 23.29 -0.53
CA GLY A 503 -8.70 22.60 -0.63
C GLY A 503 -8.16 22.54 -2.06
N PHE A 504 -9.01 22.26 -3.05
CA PHE A 504 -8.65 22.24 -4.47
C PHE A 504 -8.04 23.59 -4.92
N GLU A 505 -8.63 24.70 -4.49
CA GLU A 505 -8.11 26.05 -4.75
C GLU A 505 -6.78 26.30 -4.02
N ALA A 506 -6.64 25.80 -2.79
CA ALA A 506 -5.41 25.93 -2.02
C ALA A 506 -4.24 25.17 -2.68
N TRP A 507 -4.48 23.95 -3.19
CA TRP A 507 -3.48 23.19 -3.92
C TRP A 507 -2.96 23.93 -5.15
N ASP A 508 -3.87 24.46 -5.96
CA ASP A 508 -3.51 25.20 -7.18
C ASP A 508 -2.72 26.48 -6.84
N LYS A 509 -3.15 27.20 -5.79
CA LYS A 509 -2.45 28.39 -5.31
C LYS A 509 -1.04 28.06 -4.83
N VAL A 510 -0.87 27.03 -4.01
CA VAL A 510 0.45 26.64 -3.49
C VAL A 510 1.38 26.20 -4.61
N ALA A 511 0.90 25.39 -5.57
CA ALA A 511 1.71 24.97 -6.71
C ALA A 511 2.18 26.16 -7.55
N ASN A 512 1.27 27.12 -7.84
CA ASN A 512 1.60 28.33 -8.57
C ASN A 512 2.59 29.23 -7.81
N ASP A 513 2.38 29.42 -6.52
CA ASP A 513 3.28 30.23 -5.68
C ASP A 513 4.66 29.56 -5.57
N ASN A 514 4.72 28.24 -5.42
CA ASN A 514 5.96 27.48 -5.40
C ASN A 514 6.71 27.56 -6.74
N GLY A 515 6.01 27.50 -7.87
CA GLY A 515 6.62 27.74 -9.18
C GLY A 515 7.32 29.08 -9.26
N LYS A 516 6.66 30.16 -8.84
CA LYS A 516 7.24 31.52 -8.79
C LYS A 516 8.41 31.64 -7.80
N ARG A 517 8.30 31.01 -6.62
CA ARG A 517 9.36 30.99 -5.61
C ARG A 517 10.61 30.30 -6.11
N VAL A 518 10.45 29.16 -6.79
CA VAL A 518 11.56 28.44 -7.41
C VAL A 518 12.24 29.28 -8.49
N GLN A 519 11.50 30.00 -9.32
CA GLN A 519 12.06 30.95 -10.31
C GLN A 519 12.92 32.04 -9.66
N LYS A 520 12.50 32.51 -8.48
CA LYS A 520 13.22 33.56 -7.72
C LYS A 520 14.31 33.01 -6.78
N GLY A 521 14.47 31.69 -6.65
CA GLY A 521 15.39 31.08 -5.70
C GLY A 521 14.95 31.21 -4.24
N GLU A 522 13.64 31.38 -4.00
CA GLU A 522 13.05 31.51 -2.67
C GLU A 522 12.68 30.14 -2.07
N SER A 523 12.34 30.12 -0.77
CA SER A 523 11.83 28.92 -0.09
C SER A 523 10.42 28.60 -0.57
N ILE A 524 10.17 27.31 -0.89
CA ILE A 524 8.83 26.80 -1.14
C ILE A 524 7.99 26.78 0.15
N GLN A 525 6.67 26.68 -0.01
CA GLN A 525 5.72 26.49 1.09
C GLN A 525 4.94 25.20 0.86
N GLY A 526 5.02 24.27 1.80
CA GLY A 526 4.53 22.91 1.58
C GLY A 526 5.31 22.17 0.49
N HIS A 527 4.77 21.06 0.04
CA HIS A 527 5.47 20.14 -0.85
C HIS A 527 4.95 20.15 -2.29
N ILE A 528 3.85 20.84 -2.55
CA ILE A 528 3.12 20.71 -3.81
C ILE A 528 3.81 21.49 -4.95
N TYR A 529 3.99 20.79 -6.08
CA TYR A 529 4.47 21.36 -7.32
C TYR A 529 3.68 20.83 -8.52
N TYR A 530 3.57 21.60 -9.62
CA TYR A 530 2.88 21.11 -10.81
C TYR A 530 3.66 19.96 -11.47
N TYR A 531 2.96 18.89 -11.79
CA TYR A 531 3.51 17.78 -12.58
C TYR A 531 3.85 18.25 -14.01
N ASN A 532 2.98 19.05 -14.60
CA ASN A 532 3.14 19.66 -15.93
C ASN A 532 3.79 21.05 -15.86
N PHE A 533 4.87 21.20 -15.10
CA PHE A 533 5.54 22.46 -14.81
C PHE A 533 5.99 23.21 -16.08
N GLU A 534 6.36 22.52 -17.16
CA GLU A 534 6.74 23.13 -18.43
C GLU A 534 5.55 23.81 -19.11
N GLU A 535 4.39 23.17 -19.14
CA GLU A 535 3.15 23.78 -19.67
C GLU A 535 2.75 25.01 -18.85
N MET A 536 3.10 25.05 -17.56
CA MET A 536 2.86 26.16 -16.65
C MET A 536 3.96 27.25 -16.68
N ASN A 537 4.98 27.09 -17.54
CA ASN A 537 6.14 27.98 -17.64
C ASN A 537 6.93 28.11 -16.32
N PHE A 538 7.06 27.01 -15.57
CA PHE A 538 7.86 26.95 -14.36
C PHE A 538 9.16 26.17 -14.57
N PRO A 539 10.22 26.41 -13.77
CA PRO A 539 11.43 25.62 -13.83
C PRO A 539 11.20 24.18 -13.36
N PRO A 540 12.12 23.24 -13.68
CA PRO A 540 12.05 21.88 -13.14
C PRO A 540 11.91 21.87 -11.63
N PRO A 541 11.07 20.97 -11.07
CA PRO A 541 10.80 20.91 -9.63
C PRO A 541 12.06 20.57 -8.81
N TYR A 542 12.99 19.78 -9.37
CA TYR A 542 14.27 19.43 -8.73
C TYR A 542 15.39 19.24 -9.78
N THR A 543 16.64 19.18 -9.34
CA THR A 543 17.81 18.93 -10.18
C THR A 543 18.49 17.64 -9.74
N ASP A 544 19.13 16.92 -10.67
CA ASP A 544 19.91 15.74 -10.30
C ASP A 544 21.12 16.08 -9.43
N ALA A 545 21.70 15.04 -8.80
CA ALA A 545 22.89 15.18 -7.94
C ALA A 545 24.12 15.77 -8.67
N LYS A 546 24.10 15.84 -10.01
CA LYS A 546 25.17 16.39 -10.85
C LYS A 546 24.84 17.81 -11.36
N GLY A 547 23.72 18.40 -10.90
CA GLY A 547 23.28 19.73 -11.34
C GLY A 547 22.72 19.76 -12.76
N GLY A 548 22.51 18.61 -13.39
CA GLY A 548 21.87 18.50 -14.70
C GLY A 548 20.35 18.41 -14.56
N ASN A 549 19.62 19.01 -15.47
CA ASN A 549 18.17 18.76 -15.59
C ASN A 549 17.99 17.31 -16.02
N LYS A 550 17.59 16.40 -15.10
CA LYS A 550 17.26 15.01 -15.43
C LYS A 550 16.03 14.89 -16.32
N PHE A 551 15.25 15.96 -16.43
CA PHE A 551 14.01 16.00 -17.21
C PHE A 551 14.28 16.31 -18.68
N ARG A 552 14.91 15.42 -19.39
CA ARG A 552 14.79 15.34 -20.84
C ARG A 552 13.93 14.13 -21.17
N PHE A 553 12.62 14.32 -21.11
CA PHE A 553 11.69 13.43 -21.78
C PHE A 553 11.72 13.79 -23.27
N PHE A 554 12.38 12.97 -24.04
CA PHE A 554 12.23 12.94 -25.50
C PHE A 554 11.50 11.69 -25.89
#